data_6eae80f218c9ae5e6d57b4f4224fd528
#
_entry.id   6eae80f218c9ae5e6d57b4f4224fd528
#
_cell.length_a   1.000
_cell.length_b   1.000
_cell.length_c   1.000
_cell.angle_alpha   90.00
_cell.angle_beta   90.00
_cell.angle_gamma   90.00
#
_symmetry.space_group_name_H-M   'P 1'
#
loop_
_entity.id
_entity.type
_entity.pdbx_description
1 polymer ?
#
loop_
_entity_poly.entity_id
_entity_poly.type
_entity_poly.pdbx_seq_one_letter_code
_entity_poly.pdbx_strand_id
1 'polypeptide(L)'
;MAISDSYLKSCLGRERDKVEEKADRDGLWVRISKKGAVTFFYRFRFLGKQDKMTIGSYPEFGLKAAREEVTKWAAILARGENP
;
A
#
# COMPACT_ATOMS: atom_id res chain seq x y z
N MET A 1 -13.06 -0.33 0.77
CA MET A 1 -13.14 -1.22 1.93
C MET A 1 -11.76 -1.34 2.56
N ALA A 2 -11.68 -1.15 3.87
CA ALA A 2 -10.38 -1.17 4.55
C ALA A 2 -9.83 -2.59 4.66
N ILE A 3 -8.51 -2.70 4.52
CA ILE A 3 -7.80 -3.96 4.69
C ILE A 3 -7.55 -4.15 6.18
N SER A 4 -7.62 -5.40 6.65
CA SER A 4 -7.33 -5.71 8.05
C SER A 4 -5.99 -6.40 8.19
N ASP A 5 -5.40 -6.29 9.38
CA ASP A 5 -4.15 -6.98 9.69
C ASP A 5 -4.32 -8.50 9.61
N SER A 6 -5.48 -9.00 10.04
CA SER A 6 -5.79 -10.44 9.94
C SER A 6 -5.77 -10.92 8.49
N TYR A 7 -6.29 -10.10 7.57
CA TYR A 7 -6.27 -10.43 6.16
C TYR A 7 -4.83 -10.53 5.64
N LEU A 8 -3.98 -9.58 6.02
CA LEU A 8 -2.58 -9.57 5.59
C LEU A 8 -1.83 -10.79 6.12
N LYS A 9 -2.07 -11.17 7.38
CA LYS A 9 -1.47 -12.37 7.96
C LYS A 9 -1.90 -13.62 7.20
N SER A 10 -3.15 -13.68 6.79
CA SER A 10 -3.65 -14.83 6.04
C SER A 10 -3.05 -14.94 4.65
N CYS A 11 -2.62 -13.82 4.07
CA CYS A 11 -2.01 -13.80 2.74
C CYS A 11 -0.52 -14.11 2.77
N LEU A 12 0.13 -13.85 3.90
CA LEU A 12 1.57 -13.96 4.02
C LEU A 12 2.05 -15.41 3.86
N GLY A 13 3.02 -15.61 2.97
CA GLY A 13 3.60 -16.93 2.74
C GLY A 13 2.74 -17.88 1.92
N ARG A 14 1.57 -17.47 1.47
CA ARG A 14 0.69 -18.30 0.65
C ARG A 14 0.98 -18.11 -0.83
N GLU A 15 1.19 -19.21 -1.53
CA GLU A 15 1.32 -19.17 -2.98
C GLU A 15 -0.01 -18.88 -3.63
N ARG A 16 0.03 -18.11 -4.72
CA ARG A 16 -1.14 -17.69 -5.48
C ARG A 16 -0.87 -17.87 -6.96
N ASP A 17 -1.94 -18.03 -7.73
CA ASP A 17 -1.84 -18.17 -9.18
C ASP A 17 -1.42 -16.86 -9.85
N LYS A 18 -1.76 -15.74 -9.26
CA LYS A 18 -1.46 -14.42 -9.82
C LYS A 18 -1.31 -13.37 -8.73
N VAL A 19 -0.64 -12.29 -9.10
CA VAL A 19 -0.47 -11.14 -8.21
C VAL A 19 -1.84 -10.48 -7.98
N GLU A 20 -2.13 -10.12 -6.73
CA GLU A 20 -3.31 -9.37 -6.36
C GLU A 20 -2.93 -8.00 -5.83
N GLU A 21 -3.76 -7.01 -6.13
CA GLU A 21 -3.65 -5.67 -5.57
C GLU A 21 -4.98 -5.31 -4.95
N LYS A 22 -4.93 -4.80 -3.71
CA LYS A 22 -6.15 -4.40 -3.00
C LYS A 22 -5.98 -3.01 -2.42
N ALA A 23 -7.04 -2.21 -2.54
CA ALA A 23 -7.05 -0.87 -1.99
C ALA A 23 -7.45 -0.90 -0.52
N ASP A 24 -6.78 -0.09 0.30
CA ASP A 24 -7.21 0.20 1.66
C ASP A 24 -8.02 1.50 1.63
N ARG A 25 -7.39 2.62 2.03
CA ARG A 25 -8.04 3.93 2.01
C ARG A 25 -7.01 5.01 1.74
N ASP A 26 -7.47 6.18 1.31
CA ASP A 26 -6.61 7.36 1.10
C ASP A 26 -5.42 7.12 0.18
N GLY A 27 -5.59 6.20 -0.79
CA GLY A 27 -4.54 5.89 -1.75
C GLY A 27 -3.58 4.81 -1.30
N LEU A 28 -3.78 4.21 -0.12
CA LEU A 28 -2.99 3.07 0.32
C LEU A 28 -3.45 1.81 -0.38
N TRP A 29 -2.51 1.08 -0.94
CA TRP A 29 -2.77 -0.18 -1.62
C TRP A 29 -1.81 -1.25 -1.10
N VAL A 30 -2.22 -2.49 -1.25
CA VAL A 30 -1.42 -3.65 -0.90
C VAL A 30 -1.27 -4.53 -2.13
N ARG A 31 -0.05 -4.95 -2.38
CA ARG A 31 0.24 -5.89 -3.45
C ARG A 31 0.68 -7.22 -2.85
N ILE A 32 0.03 -8.30 -3.26
CA ILE A 32 0.34 -9.64 -2.79
C ILE A 32 0.91 -10.41 -3.97
N SER A 33 2.17 -10.81 -3.87
CA SER A 33 2.85 -11.51 -4.95
C SER A 33 2.40 -12.97 -5.03
N LYS A 34 2.78 -13.65 -6.11
CA LYS A 34 2.48 -15.06 -6.28
C LYS A 34 3.06 -15.93 -5.17
N LYS A 35 4.16 -15.48 -4.58
CA LYS A 35 4.83 -16.22 -3.50
C LYS A 35 4.29 -15.86 -2.11
N GLY A 36 3.31 -14.97 -2.04
CA GLY A 36 2.74 -14.55 -0.78
C GLY A 36 3.48 -13.41 -0.08
N ALA A 37 4.31 -12.67 -0.80
CA ALA A 37 4.94 -11.49 -0.26
C ALA A 37 3.95 -10.32 -0.33
N VAL A 38 3.81 -9.59 0.78
CA VAL A 38 2.88 -8.48 0.90
C VAL A 38 3.67 -7.17 0.92
N THR A 39 3.35 -6.27 0.00
CA THR A 39 4.02 -4.98 -0.12
C THR A 39 3.00 -3.86 -0.10
N PHE A 40 3.26 -2.83 0.70
CA PHE A 40 2.43 -1.63 0.73
C PHE A 40 2.93 -0.62 -0.26
N PHE A 41 2.02 0.06 -0.95
CA PHE A 41 2.38 1.15 -1.82
C PHE A 41 1.29 2.22 -1.81
N TYR A 42 1.70 3.46 -2.16
CA TYR A 42 0.81 4.61 -2.21
C TYR A 42 0.58 5.00 -3.66
N ARG A 43 -0.68 5.01 -4.07
CA ARG A 43 -1.07 5.47 -5.42
C ARG A 43 -1.61 6.89 -5.30
N PHE A 44 -1.08 7.77 -6.14
CA PHE A 44 -1.47 9.17 -6.10
C PHE A 44 -1.45 9.74 -7.52
N ARG A 45 -2.05 10.92 -7.64
CA ARG A 45 -2.04 11.65 -8.90
C ARG A 45 -1.38 13.00 -8.66
N PHE A 46 -0.38 13.32 -9.47
CA PHE A 46 0.34 14.58 -9.38
C PHE A 46 0.44 15.19 -10.77
N LEU A 47 -0.01 16.44 -10.91
CA LEU A 47 -0.01 17.16 -12.19
C LEU A 47 -0.70 16.37 -13.32
N GLY A 48 -1.81 15.70 -12.99
CA GLY A 48 -2.58 14.92 -13.95
C GLY A 48 -2.02 13.56 -14.29
N LYS A 49 -0.89 13.18 -13.71
CA LYS A 49 -0.27 11.87 -13.95
C LYS A 49 -0.45 10.97 -12.74
N GLN A 50 -0.82 9.73 -12.99
CA GLN A 50 -0.90 8.71 -11.96
C GLN A 50 0.48 8.14 -11.68
N ASP A 51 0.82 8.00 -10.40
CA ASP A 51 2.09 7.43 -9.98
C ASP A 51 1.88 6.61 -8.73
N LYS A 52 2.90 5.84 -8.35
CA LYS A 52 2.86 5.04 -7.13
C LYS A 52 4.23 5.03 -6.48
N MET A 53 4.23 4.87 -5.15
CA MET A 53 5.46 4.85 -4.38
C MET A 53 5.39 3.70 -3.38
N THR A 54 6.43 2.87 -3.36
CA THR A 54 6.52 1.75 -2.42
C THR A 54 6.78 2.28 -1.02
N ILE A 55 5.97 1.83 -0.07
CA ILE A 55 6.10 2.22 1.34
C ILE A 55 6.97 1.22 2.08
N GLY A 56 6.64 -0.07 1.99
CA GLY A 56 7.38 -1.11 2.69
C GLY A 56 6.69 -2.45 2.55
N SER A 57 7.24 -3.46 3.20
CA SER A 57 6.74 -4.83 3.13
C SER A 57 6.21 -5.28 4.49
N TYR A 58 5.12 -6.03 4.47
CA TYR A 58 4.58 -6.69 5.66
C TYR A 58 5.34 -8.01 5.88
N PRO A 59 5.64 -8.43 7.10
CA PRO A 59 5.27 -7.82 8.39
C PRO A 59 6.26 -6.80 8.94
N GLU A 60 7.37 -6.55 8.27
CA GLU A 60 8.38 -5.59 8.72
C GLU A 60 7.77 -4.21 8.90
N PHE A 61 6.85 -3.86 8.01
CA PHE A 61 6.14 -2.60 8.03
C PHE A 61 4.65 -2.92 8.21
N GLY A 62 4.07 -2.58 9.36
CA GLY A 62 2.69 -2.92 9.69
C GLY A 62 1.67 -2.03 8.98
N LEU A 63 0.41 -2.46 8.98
CA LEU A 63 -0.68 -1.73 8.36
C LEU A 63 -0.85 -0.34 8.97
N LYS A 64 -0.76 -0.22 10.30
CA LYS A 64 -0.87 1.06 10.98
C LYS A 64 0.23 2.03 10.52
N ALA A 65 1.46 1.55 10.46
CA ALA A 65 2.60 2.35 10.02
C ALA A 65 2.44 2.76 8.55
N ALA A 66 1.91 1.87 7.71
CA ALA A 66 1.63 2.18 6.31
C ALA A 66 0.60 3.30 6.19
N ARG A 67 -0.45 3.27 7.00
CA ARG A 67 -1.46 4.32 7.00
C ARG A 67 -0.90 5.67 7.46
N GLU A 68 -0.01 5.66 8.42
CA GLU A 68 0.67 6.86 8.89
C GLU A 68 1.53 7.47 7.78
N GLU A 69 2.24 6.65 7.04
CA GLU A 69 3.04 7.12 5.91
C GLU A 69 2.17 7.73 4.82
N VAL A 70 1.03 7.11 4.50
CA VAL A 70 0.09 7.64 3.51
C VAL A 70 -0.41 9.02 3.94
N THR A 71 -0.75 9.20 5.21
CA THR A 71 -1.19 10.50 5.72
C THR A 71 -0.11 11.56 5.52
N LYS A 72 1.14 11.21 5.78
CA LYS A 72 2.28 12.09 5.60
C LYS A 72 2.48 12.48 4.13
N TRP A 73 2.42 11.49 3.25
CA TRP A 73 2.60 11.73 1.82
C TRP A 73 1.43 12.52 1.23
N ALA A 74 0.21 12.25 1.69
CA ALA A 74 -0.97 12.99 1.25
C ALA A 74 -0.86 14.47 1.62
N ALA A 75 -0.30 14.78 2.79
CA ALA A 75 -0.10 16.16 3.21
C ALA A 75 0.92 16.88 2.31
N ILE A 76 1.99 16.18 1.92
CA ILE A 76 2.98 16.73 1.00
C ILE A 76 2.37 17.00 -0.36
N LEU A 77 1.58 16.06 -0.86
CA LEU A 77 0.89 16.19 -2.13
C LEU A 77 -0.11 17.34 -2.13
N ALA A 78 -0.81 17.55 -1.01
CA ALA A 78 -1.78 18.63 -0.85
C ALA A 78 -1.12 20.01 -0.93
N ARG A 79 0.17 20.10 -0.60
CA ARG A 79 0.93 21.35 -0.73
C ARG A 79 1.45 21.59 -2.16
N GLY A 80 1.12 20.70 -3.09
CA GLY A 80 1.57 20.81 -4.47
C GLY A 80 2.97 20.27 -4.72
N GLU A 81 3.52 19.51 -3.78
CA GLU A 81 4.83 18.89 -3.90
C GLU A 81 4.70 17.41 -4.28
N ASN A 82 5.66 16.91 -5.04
CA ASN A 82 5.72 15.49 -5.36
C ASN A 82 6.33 14.73 -4.17
N PRO A 83 5.60 13.77 -3.61
CA PRO A 83 6.09 12.99 -2.48
C PRO A 83 7.35 12.20 -2.77
#